data_a5d515dca4818d1aae8e417c6a7fcbd4
#
_entry.id   a5d515dca4818d1aae8e417c6a7fcbd4
#
_cell.length_a   1.000
_cell.length_b   1.000
_cell.length_c   1.000
_cell.angle_alpha   90.00
_cell.angle_beta   90.00
_cell.angle_gamma   90.00
#
_symmetry.space_group_name_H-M   'P 1'
#
loop_
_entity.id
_entity.type
_entity.pdbx_description
1 polymer ?
#
loop_
_entity_poly.entity_id
_entity_poly.type
_entity_poly.pdbx_seq_one_letter_code
_entity_poly.pdbx_strand_id
1 'polypeptide(L)'
;QKIKPDNVSVMMYDAGAYWHSHGWHLEAEYLYKHYAADAFRPVHAFDSFVSYDIPVKNERSLVRYVTPLLRYDYMSDHSDGMRYVDGKANTEGKLIVNDHQRSRLTGGLTLSLKRPFVSDIRLNYEKYFYRNDGVAKPSEKDKIVVEIMTRF
;
A
#
# COMPACT_ATOMS: atom_id res chain seq x y z
N GLN A 1 0.15 -35.52 14.03
CA GLN A 1 -1.24 -35.08 13.96
C GLN A 1 -1.29 -33.85 13.07
N LYS A 2 -1.83 -33.94 11.85
CA LYS A 2 -2.10 -32.76 11.02
C LYS A 2 -3.17 -31.95 11.75
N ILE A 3 -2.79 -30.86 12.38
CA ILE A 3 -3.74 -29.86 12.83
C ILE A 3 -4.22 -29.16 11.55
N LYS A 4 -5.34 -29.59 11.02
CA LYS A 4 -6.08 -28.79 10.03
C LYS A 4 -6.44 -27.50 10.76
N PRO A 5 -6.23 -26.32 10.16
CA PRO A 5 -6.79 -25.11 10.67
C PRO A 5 -8.31 -25.17 10.43
N ASP A 6 -9.02 -25.88 11.29
CA ASP A 6 -10.47 -25.91 11.24
C ASP A 6 -10.95 -24.52 11.62
N ASN A 7 -11.48 -23.79 10.64
CA ASN A 7 -12.30 -22.60 10.79
C ASN A 7 -11.78 -21.56 11.81
N VAL A 8 -10.60 -21.01 11.59
CA VAL A 8 -10.13 -19.88 12.38
C VAL A 8 -10.93 -18.66 11.97
N SER A 9 -11.77 -18.14 12.87
CA SER A 9 -12.49 -16.89 12.63
C SER A 9 -11.50 -15.74 12.50
N VAL A 10 -11.76 -14.88 11.53
CA VAL A 10 -10.98 -13.67 11.25
C VAL A 10 -11.84 -12.47 11.56
N MET A 11 -11.32 -11.54 12.34
CA MET A 11 -11.92 -10.23 12.58
C MET A 11 -11.07 -9.18 11.89
N MET A 12 -11.73 -8.30 11.14
CA MET A 12 -11.09 -7.17 10.48
C MET A 12 -11.83 -5.89 10.86
N TYR A 13 -11.07 -4.88 11.18
CA TYR A 13 -11.55 -3.53 11.45
C TYR A 13 -10.85 -2.60 10.48
N ASP A 14 -11.62 -1.67 9.96
CA ASP A 14 -11.17 -0.69 9.01
C ASP A 14 -11.72 0.67 9.45
N ALA A 15 -10.88 1.70 9.41
CA ALA A 15 -11.26 3.07 9.69
C ALA A 15 -10.49 4.00 8.76
N GLY A 16 -11.21 4.75 7.97
CA GLY A 16 -10.65 5.69 7.02
C GLY A 16 -11.24 7.09 7.15
N ALA A 17 -10.46 8.08 6.78
CA ALA A 17 -10.90 9.46 6.66
C ALA A 17 -10.33 10.07 5.39
N TYR A 18 -11.15 10.88 4.72
CA TYR A 18 -10.71 11.66 3.59
C TYR A 18 -11.17 13.12 3.72
N TRP A 19 -10.38 14.02 3.20
CA TRP A 19 -10.72 15.43 3.13
C TRP A 19 -10.30 16.01 1.79
N HIS A 20 -11.19 16.78 1.19
CA HIS A 20 -10.98 17.43 -0.08
C HIS A 20 -11.48 18.87 -0.02
N SER A 21 -10.58 19.82 -0.21
CA SER A 21 -10.93 21.24 -0.25
C SER A 21 -9.83 22.07 -0.93
N HIS A 22 -10.23 23.09 -1.72
CA HIS A 22 -9.32 24.06 -2.34
C HIS A 22 -8.13 23.46 -3.10
N GLY A 23 -8.35 22.32 -3.77
CA GLY A 23 -7.31 21.61 -4.51
C GLY A 23 -6.48 20.64 -3.66
N TRP A 24 -6.64 20.60 -2.35
CA TRP A 24 -6.06 19.61 -1.48
C TRP A 24 -6.88 18.33 -1.44
N HIS A 25 -6.19 17.20 -1.47
CA HIS A 25 -6.75 15.88 -1.25
C HIS A 25 -5.92 15.19 -0.17
N LEU A 26 -6.57 14.78 0.90
CA LEU A 26 -5.96 14.04 2.00
C LEU A 26 -6.80 12.78 2.26
N GLU A 27 -6.12 11.66 2.37
CA GLU A 27 -6.72 10.39 2.73
C GLU A 27 -5.83 9.69 3.76
N ALA A 28 -6.46 9.01 4.71
CA ALA A 28 -5.78 8.13 5.64
C ALA A 28 -6.70 6.96 5.96
N GLU A 29 -6.15 5.77 5.97
CA GLU A 29 -6.84 4.53 6.27
C GLU A 29 -6.00 3.67 7.21
N TYR A 30 -6.65 3.07 8.18
CA TYR A 30 -6.04 2.12 9.08
C TYR A 30 -6.83 0.83 9.09
N LEU A 31 -6.16 -0.28 8.88
CA LEU A 31 -6.71 -1.62 8.87
C LEU A 31 -6.07 -2.47 9.97
N TYR A 32 -6.90 -3.14 10.73
CA TYR A 32 -6.50 -4.13 11.72
C TYR A 32 -7.14 -5.47 11.45
N LYS A 33 -6.33 -6.53 11.43
CA LYS A 33 -6.76 -7.90 11.23
C LYS A 33 -6.30 -8.76 12.39
N HIS A 34 -7.24 -9.47 13.00
CA HIS A 34 -7.00 -10.37 14.11
C HIS A 34 -7.61 -11.74 13.86
N TYR A 35 -6.95 -12.77 14.34
CA TYR A 35 -7.39 -14.15 14.21
C TYR A 35 -7.80 -14.70 15.57
N ALA A 36 -8.93 -15.41 15.63
CA ALA A 36 -9.41 -16.04 16.85
C ALA A 36 -8.39 -17.05 17.40
N ALA A 37 -8.35 -17.16 18.71
CA ALA A 37 -7.44 -18.06 19.45
C ALA A 37 -5.94 -17.79 19.18
N ASP A 38 -5.57 -16.56 18.83
CA ASP A 38 -4.18 -16.17 18.53
C ASP A 38 -3.47 -17.14 17.57
N ALA A 39 -4.26 -17.74 16.67
CA ALA A 39 -3.75 -18.74 15.72
C ALA A 39 -2.69 -18.13 14.79
N PHE A 40 -2.79 -16.82 14.54
CA PHE A 40 -1.86 -16.05 13.73
C PHE A 40 -1.61 -14.69 14.38
N ARG A 41 -0.49 -14.09 14.07
CA ARG A 41 -0.16 -12.75 14.54
C ARG A 41 -1.16 -11.73 13.97
N PRO A 42 -1.66 -10.78 14.78
CA PRO A 42 -2.47 -9.70 14.26
C PRO A 42 -1.67 -8.84 13.29
N VAL A 43 -2.33 -8.27 12.29
CA VAL A 43 -1.75 -7.45 11.25
C VAL A 43 -2.31 -6.05 11.34
N HIS A 44 -1.42 -5.06 11.28
CA HIS A 44 -1.75 -3.64 11.18
C HIS A 44 -1.30 -3.13 9.82
N ALA A 45 -2.16 -2.44 9.13
CA ALA A 45 -1.81 -1.71 7.93
C ALA A 45 -2.27 -0.26 8.05
N PHE A 46 -1.49 0.64 7.48
CA PHE A 46 -1.80 2.05 7.43
C PHE A 46 -1.46 2.58 6.04
N ASP A 47 -2.36 3.36 5.49
CA ASP A 47 -2.18 4.07 4.23
C ASP A 47 -2.48 5.55 4.47
N SER A 48 -1.70 6.43 3.87
CA SER A 48 -1.98 7.85 3.88
C SER A 48 -1.54 8.49 2.57
N PHE A 49 -2.33 9.44 2.10
CA PHE A 49 -2.13 10.09 0.83
C PHE A 49 -2.40 11.59 0.97
N VAL A 50 -1.54 12.40 0.36
CA VAL A 50 -1.75 13.84 0.21
C VAL A 50 -1.39 14.26 -1.20
N SER A 51 -2.24 15.08 -1.82
CA SER A 51 -1.95 15.73 -3.09
C SER A 51 -2.54 17.13 -3.16
N TYR A 52 -2.03 17.91 -4.11
CA TYR A 52 -2.49 19.26 -4.32
C TYR A 52 -2.58 19.59 -5.80
N ASP A 53 -3.75 20.02 -6.27
CA ASP A 53 -4.02 20.39 -7.66
C ASP A 53 -3.59 21.84 -7.95
N ILE A 54 -2.50 22.00 -8.71
CA ILE A 54 -2.00 23.30 -9.17
C ILE A 54 -2.58 23.58 -10.55
N PRO A 55 -3.51 24.55 -10.69
CA PRO A 55 -4.07 24.87 -11.99
C PRO A 55 -3.05 25.58 -12.89
N VAL A 56 -2.93 25.13 -14.13
CA VAL A 56 -2.09 25.79 -15.14
C VAL A 56 -2.92 26.86 -15.86
N LYS A 57 -2.60 28.13 -15.58
CA LYS A 57 -3.34 29.30 -16.10
C LYS A 57 -3.07 29.60 -17.58
N ASN A 58 -2.03 28.98 -18.18
CA ASN A 58 -1.71 29.21 -19.59
C ASN A 58 -2.73 28.53 -20.51
N GLU A 59 -3.51 29.30 -21.24
CA GLU A 59 -4.54 28.81 -22.17
C GLU A 59 -3.97 27.97 -23.31
N ARG A 60 -2.74 28.28 -23.77
CA ARG A 60 -2.05 27.53 -24.82
C ARG A 60 -1.47 26.21 -24.33
N SER A 61 -1.39 25.98 -23.02
CA SER A 61 -0.92 24.72 -22.46
C SER A 61 -1.95 23.62 -22.65
N LEU A 62 -1.51 22.44 -23.05
CA LEU A 62 -2.33 21.23 -23.03
C LEU A 62 -2.57 20.70 -21.62
N VAL A 63 -1.74 21.08 -20.66
CA VAL A 63 -1.87 20.69 -19.26
C VAL A 63 -2.89 21.59 -18.57
N ARG A 64 -3.84 20.97 -17.86
CA ARG A 64 -4.86 21.63 -17.04
C ARG A 64 -4.41 21.78 -15.59
N TYR A 65 -3.91 20.70 -15.01
CA TYR A 65 -3.42 20.64 -13.64
C TYR A 65 -2.07 19.93 -13.57
N VAL A 66 -1.26 20.36 -12.63
CA VAL A 66 -0.05 19.67 -12.18
C VAL A 66 -0.31 19.29 -10.72
N THR A 67 -0.34 18.00 -10.42
CA THR A 67 -0.71 17.50 -9.10
C THR A 67 0.45 16.73 -8.48
N PRO A 68 1.31 17.36 -7.65
CA PRO A 68 2.24 16.63 -6.81
C PRO A 68 1.49 15.79 -5.81
N LEU A 69 2.05 14.62 -5.46
CA LEU A 69 1.51 13.71 -4.48
C LEU A 69 2.60 13.12 -3.59
N LEU A 70 2.22 12.80 -2.38
CA LEU A 70 3.00 12.01 -1.44
C LEU A 70 2.08 10.97 -0.82
N ARG A 71 2.54 9.71 -0.78
CA ARG A 71 1.82 8.60 -0.18
C ARG A 71 2.76 7.81 0.71
N TYR A 72 2.26 7.40 1.85
CA TYR A 72 2.94 6.50 2.76
C TYR A 72 2.07 5.30 3.09
N ASP A 73 2.61 4.11 2.85
CA ASP A 73 1.98 2.83 3.16
C ASP A 73 2.84 2.10 4.21
N TYR A 74 2.19 1.47 5.15
CA TYR A 74 2.83 0.63 6.16
C TYR A 74 2.05 -0.66 6.35
N MET A 75 2.77 -1.76 6.52
CA MET A 75 2.21 -3.04 6.92
C MET A 75 3.12 -3.69 7.95
N SER A 76 2.55 -4.11 9.07
CA SER A 76 3.27 -4.85 10.11
C SER A 76 3.62 -6.26 9.66
N ASP A 77 4.43 -6.93 10.45
CA ASP A 77 4.68 -8.35 10.29
C ASP A 77 3.36 -9.12 10.28
N HIS A 78 3.30 -10.13 9.45
CA HIS A 78 2.20 -11.07 9.43
C HIS A 78 2.77 -12.50 9.39
N SER A 79 2.05 -13.45 9.96
CA SER A 79 2.37 -14.85 9.79
C SER A 79 1.53 -15.43 8.65
N ASP A 80 2.14 -16.25 7.82
CA ASP A 80 1.45 -17.01 6.78
C ASP A 80 0.69 -18.24 7.33
N GLY A 81 0.75 -18.43 8.65
CA GLY A 81 0.11 -19.55 9.33
C GLY A 81 0.84 -20.87 9.21
N MET A 82 2.01 -20.88 8.63
CA MET A 82 2.79 -22.10 8.58
C MET A 82 3.36 -22.46 9.95
N ARG A 83 2.84 -23.51 10.54
CA ARG A 83 3.42 -24.17 11.72
C ARG A 83 4.48 -25.20 11.34
N TYR A 84 4.82 -25.32 10.06
CA TYR A 84 5.74 -26.31 9.53
C TYR A 84 6.83 -25.63 8.72
N VAL A 85 8.08 -26.00 8.95
CA VAL A 85 9.24 -25.68 8.11
C VAL A 85 9.62 -26.95 7.39
N ASP A 86 9.71 -26.93 6.06
CA ASP A 86 10.12 -28.09 5.23
C ASP A 86 9.36 -29.38 5.53
N GLY A 87 8.05 -29.26 5.78
CA GLY A 87 7.20 -30.41 6.09
C GLY A 87 7.38 -30.99 7.49
N LYS A 88 8.23 -30.41 8.34
CA LYS A 88 8.41 -30.80 9.75
C LYS A 88 7.67 -29.84 10.67
N ALA A 89 7.02 -30.40 11.70
CA ALA A 89 6.38 -29.58 12.72
C ALA A 89 7.43 -28.70 13.41
N ASN A 90 7.11 -27.41 13.56
CA ASN A 90 7.94 -26.54 14.37
C ASN A 90 7.87 -27.00 15.84
N THR A 91 8.94 -27.58 16.32
CA THR A 91 9.02 -28.19 17.66
C THR A 91 8.92 -27.17 18.78
N GLU A 92 9.12 -25.87 18.50
CA GLU A 92 9.02 -24.81 19.49
C GLU A 92 7.59 -24.28 19.66
N GLY A 93 6.62 -24.74 18.87
CA GLY A 93 5.23 -24.28 18.94
C GLY A 93 5.03 -22.82 18.56
N LYS A 94 6.08 -22.12 18.17
CA LYS A 94 6.02 -20.73 17.72
C LYS A 94 5.55 -20.68 16.27
N LEU A 95 4.67 -19.72 15.98
CA LEU A 95 4.34 -19.38 14.60
C LEU A 95 5.61 -18.93 13.89
N ILE A 96 5.86 -19.50 12.72
CA ILE A 96 6.91 -18.98 11.86
C ILE A 96 6.41 -17.62 11.36
N VAL A 97 7.05 -16.60 11.85
CA VAL A 97 6.81 -15.24 11.41
C VAL A 97 7.78 -14.95 10.28
N ASN A 98 7.25 -14.93 9.07
CA ASN A 98 7.97 -14.28 8.01
C ASN A 98 7.93 -12.79 8.32
N ASP A 99 9.09 -12.20 8.62
CA ASP A 99 9.18 -10.77 8.91
C ASP A 99 8.96 -9.99 7.61
N HIS A 100 7.70 -9.70 7.34
CA HIS A 100 7.26 -8.97 6.16
C HIS A 100 6.88 -7.52 6.47
N GLN A 101 7.30 -7.04 7.64
CA GLN A 101 7.10 -5.64 7.97
C GLN A 101 7.77 -4.77 6.92
N ARG A 102 6.98 -3.90 6.32
CA ARG A 102 7.44 -3.00 5.27
C ARG A 102 6.72 -1.67 5.33
N SER A 103 7.40 -0.66 4.86
CA SER A 103 6.77 0.59 4.50
C SER A 103 7.20 1.02 3.10
N ARG A 104 6.34 1.81 2.48
CA ARG A 104 6.59 2.39 1.16
C ARG A 104 6.29 3.87 1.22
N LEU A 105 7.22 4.66 0.72
CA LEU A 105 7.03 6.08 0.46
C LEU A 105 6.96 6.29 -1.04
N THR A 106 5.89 6.90 -1.52
CA THR A 106 5.69 7.23 -2.93
C THR A 106 5.65 8.75 -3.08
N GLY A 107 6.56 9.29 -3.85
CA GLY A 107 6.51 10.67 -4.32
C GLY A 107 6.15 10.69 -5.80
N GLY A 108 5.23 11.55 -6.22
CA GLY A 108 4.77 11.54 -7.59
C GLY A 108 4.26 12.87 -8.11
N LEU A 109 4.05 12.89 -9.41
CA LEU A 109 3.51 14.02 -10.15
C LEU A 109 2.50 13.51 -11.18
N THR A 110 1.30 14.08 -11.17
CA THR A 110 0.28 13.85 -12.18
C THR A 110 0.11 15.08 -13.05
N LEU A 111 0.14 14.91 -14.37
CA LEU A 111 -0.19 15.92 -15.35
C LEU A 111 -1.56 15.60 -15.94
N SER A 112 -2.55 16.44 -15.66
CA SER A 112 -3.91 16.30 -16.23
C SER A 112 -4.04 17.14 -17.48
N LEU A 113 -4.41 16.51 -18.60
CA LEU A 113 -4.51 17.16 -19.90
C LEU A 113 -5.90 17.74 -20.13
N LYS A 114 -5.96 18.83 -20.96
CA LYS A 114 -7.20 19.47 -21.44
C LYS A 114 -7.78 18.67 -22.62
N ARG A 115 -9.05 18.94 -22.93
CA ARG A 115 -9.66 18.44 -24.18
C ARG A 115 -8.83 18.84 -25.41
N PRO A 116 -8.78 18.03 -26.47
CA PRO A 116 -9.56 16.80 -26.67
C PRO A 116 -9.00 15.57 -25.95
N PHE A 117 -7.79 15.60 -25.41
CA PHE A 117 -7.11 14.49 -24.76
C PHE A 117 -7.40 14.52 -23.27
N VAL A 118 -8.55 14.00 -22.83
CA VAL A 118 -8.84 13.85 -21.39
C VAL A 118 -8.01 12.69 -20.83
N SER A 119 -6.75 12.99 -20.53
CA SER A 119 -5.77 11.99 -20.09
C SER A 119 -4.98 12.52 -18.90
N ASP A 120 -4.60 11.62 -18.01
CA ASP A 120 -3.67 11.86 -16.92
C ASP A 120 -2.38 11.08 -17.17
N ILE A 121 -1.25 11.76 -17.06
CA ILE A 121 0.08 11.14 -17.11
C ILE A 121 0.65 11.23 -15.71
N ARG A 122 0.98 10.07 -15.12
CA ARG A 122 1.54 9.98 -13.77
C ARG A 122 2.98 9.48 -13.83
N LEU A 123 3.82 10.13 -13.05
CA LEU A 123 5.19 9.72 -12.79
C LEU A 123 5.36 9.58 -11.29
N ASN A 124 5.59 8.37 -10.82
CA ASN A 124 5.78 8.08 -9.41
C ASN A 124 7.14 7.42 -9.16
N TYR A 125 7.78 7.79 -8.07
CA TYR A 125 8.91 7.06 -7.51
C TYR A 125 8.47 6.41 -6.21
N GLU A 126 8.63 5.09 -6.12
CA GLU A 126 8.32 4.28 -4.94
C GLU A 126 9.60 3.84 -4.27
N LYS A 127 9.76 4.19 -3.00
CA LYS A 127 10.85 3.72 -2.15
C LYS A 127 10.32 2.78 -1.09
N TYR A 128 10.93 1.60 -1.01
CA TYR A 128 10.55 0.56 -0.07
C TYR A 128 11.55 0.48 1.10
N PHE A 129 11.03 0.26 2.29
CA PHE A 129 11.79 0.04 3.51
C PHE A 129 11.34 -1.26 4.14
N TYR A 130 12.29 -2.13 4.42
CA TYR A 130 12.06 -3.44 5.04
C TYR A 130 12.77 -3.50 6.38
N ARG A 131 12.19 -4.23 7.31
CA ARG A 131 12.87 -4.54 8.57
C ARG A 131 14.00 -5.54 8.36
N ASN A 132 13.82 -6.52 7.44
CA ASN A 132 14.81 -7.51 7.07
C ASN A 132 15.05 -7.47 5.56
N ASP A 133 16.27 -7.16 5.14
CA ASP A 133 16.66 -6.98 3.73
C ASP A 133 16.57 -8.24 2.86
N GLY A 134 16.48 -9.44 3.49
CA GLY A 134 16.48 -10.72 2.78
C GLY A 134 15.16 -11.17 2.18
N VAL A 135 14.06 -10.45 2.43
CA VAL A 135 12.70 -10.94 2.12
C VAL A 135 12.01 -10.16 1.00
N ALA A 136 12.63 -9.11 0.46
CA ALA A 136 12.03 -8.28 -0.57
C ALA A 136 11.82 -9.05 -1.87
N LYS A 137 10.55 -9.18 -2.29
CA LYS A 137 10.22 -9.67 -3.63
C LYS A 137 10.76 -8.71 -4.69
N PRO A 138 11.12 -9.21 -5.90
CA PRO A 138 11.57 -8.32 -6.99
C PRO A 138 10.59 -7.19 -7.31
N SER A 139 9.29 -7.42 -7.16
CA SER A 139 8.22 -6.43 -7.39
C SER A 139 8.14 -5.35 -6.32
N GLU A 140 8.78 -5.54 -5.18
CA GLU A 140 8.74 -4.66 -4.01
C GLU A 140 10.08 -3.94 -3.78
N LYS A 141 10.84 -3.71 -4.85
CA LYS A 141 12.06 -2.90 -4.85
C LYS A 141 11.73 -1.47 -5.27
N ASP A 142 12.64 -0.56 -4.93
CA ASP A 142 12.56 0.83 -5.39
C ASP A 142 12.36 0.87 -6.91
N LYS A 143 11.40 1.64 -7.35
CA LYS A 143 11.03 1.70 -8.77
C LYS A 143 10.43 3.03 -9.17
N ILE A 144 10.52 3.31 -10.47
CA ILE A 144 9.78 4.40 -11.12
C ILE A 144 8.60 3.76 -11.85
N VAL A 145 7.42 4.35 -11.67
CA VAL A 145 6.17 3.93 -12.32
C VAL A 145 5.66 5.07 -13.18
N VAL A 146 5.43 4.81 -14.45
CA VAL A 146 4.79 5.74 -15.39
C VAL A 146 3.45 5.14 -15.80
N GLU A 147 2.38 5.90 -15.60
CA GLU A 147 1.02 5.50 -15.95
C GLU A 147 0.39 6.53 -16.86
N ILE A 148 -0.32 6.07 -17.87
CA ILE A 148 -1.14 6.91 -18.75
C ILE A 148 -2.58 6.41 -18.67
N MET A 149 -3.47 7.27 -18.19
CA MET A 149 -4.90 6.99 -18.11
C MET A 149 -5.64 7.89 -19.10
N THR A 150 -6.39 7.30 -20.01
CA THR A 150 -7.24 8.03 -20.99
C THR A 150 -8.71 7.73 -20.68
N ARG A 151 -9.54 8.78 -20.77
CA ARG A 151 -11.01 8.67 -20.66
C ARG A 151 -11.61 9.00 -22.02
N PHE A 152 -12.43 8.11 -22.52
CA PHE A 152 -13.18 8.25 -23.76
C PHE A 152 -14.59 8.71 -23.50
#